data_f66a384a37d4ebdbb29b39945d9ca877
#
_entry.id   f66a384a37d4ebdbb29b39945d9ca877
#
_cell.length_a   1.000
_cell.length_b   1.000
_cell.length_c   1.000
_cell.angle_alpha   90.00
_cell.angle_beta   90.00
_cell.angle_gamma   90.00
#
_symmetry.space_group_name_H-M   'P 1'
#
loop_
_entity.id
_entity.type
_entity.pdbx_description
1 polymer ?
#
loop_
_entity_poly.entity_id
_entity_poly.type
_entity_poly.pdbx_seq_one_letter_code
_entity_poly.pdbx_strand_id
1 'polypeptide(L)'
;MRTLQCTVPAAFDGRPLKHLLRGELGISSTLLKTLKWREGAILLNGAGVHVNAVVRTGDTVTVVLSERAPRETDVAPLDIPLAIVYEDEDLLVLNKPAGLAMHPMSTDLAAPNLAGALVAYLGEGTVPHFVSRLDKGTSGLLIAAKSGYVHELLRRALHSEELRREYRALARGRVTPPRGVIDAPIA
;
A
#
# COMPACT_ATOMS: atom_id res chain seq x y z
N MET A 1 1.17 14.77 6.06
CA MET A 1 0.26 15.33 5.04
C MET A 1 1.03 15.40 3.73
N ARG A 2 0.59 14.72 2.66
CA ARG A 2 1.28 14.66 1.37
C ARG A 2 0.48 15.44 0.33
N THR A 3 1.14 16.21 -0.50
CA THR A 3 0.53 16.94 -1.62
C THR A 3 1.05 16.37 -2.92
N LEU A 4 0.14 16.01 -3.82
CA LEU A 4 0.45 15.63 -5.19
C LEU A 4 0.11 16.81 -6.08
N GLN A 5 0.97 17.10 -7.05
CA GLN A 5 0.73 18.15 -8.04
C GLN A 5 1.09 17.64 -9.43
N CYS A 6 0.27 17.95 -10.41
CA CYS A 6 0.57 17.68 -11.81
C CYS A 6 0.00 18.77 -12.72
N THR A 7 0.63 18.97 -13.86
CA THR A 7 0.08 19.76 -14.97
C THR A 7 -0.71 18.84 -15.87
N VAL A 8 -1.91 19.26 -16.28
CA VAL A 8 -2.81 18.45 -17.13
C VAL A 8 -2.18 18.22 -18.51
N PRO A 9 -1.88 16.94 -18.87
CA PRO A 9 -1.38 16.62 -20.20
C PRO A 9 -2.46 16.73 -21.27
N ALA A 10 -2.07 16.89 -22.53
CA ALA A 10 -2.98 16.99 -23.67
C ALA A 10 -3.95 15.80 -23.80
N ALA A 11 -3.54 14.61 -23.36
CA ALA A 11 -4.39 13.41 -23.37
C ALA A 11 -5.66 13.52 -22.49
N PHE A 12 -5.68 14.47 -21.56
CA PHE A 12 -6.82 14.70 -20.65
C PHE A 12 -7.59 16.00 -20.96
N ASP A 13 -7.24 16.70 -22.03
CA ASP A 13 -7.95 17.94 -22.42
C ASP A 13 -9.45 17.70 -22.61
N GLY A 14 -10.27 18.57 -22.02
CA GLY A 14 -11.73 18.47 -22.09
C GLY A 14 -12.36 17.31 -21.34
N ARG A 15 -11.58 16.52 -20.58
CA ARG A 15 -12.10 15.38 -19.79
C ARG A 15 -12.41 15.78 -18.35
N PRO A 16 -13.31 15.04 -17.67
CA PRO A 16 -13.52 15.17 -16.24
C PRO A 16 -12.24 14.88 -15.44
N LEU A 17 -11.95 15.70 -14.43
CA LEU A 17 -10.77 15.62 -13.56
C LEU A 17 -10.55 14.23 -12.96
N LYS A 18 -11.61 13.49 -12.63
CA LYS A 18 -11.52 12.12 -12.10
C LYS A 18 -10.70 11.17 -12.99
N HIS A 19 -10.66 11.38 -14.30
CA HIS A 19 -9.89 10.54 -15.22
C HIS A 19 -8.39 10.78 -15.07
N LEU A 20 -7.98 12.05 -14.93
CA LEU A 20 -6.59 12.43 -14.62
C LEU A 20 -6.16 11.89 -13.25
N LEU A 21 -6.99 12.10 -12.21
CA LEU A 21 -6.69 11.65 -10.84
C LEU A 21 -6.47 10.14 -10.78
N ARG A 22 -7.23 9.35 -11.52
CA ARG A 22 -7.11 7.89 -11.55
C ARG A 22 -5.99 7.40 -12.45
N GLY A 23 -5.84 7.98 -13.62
CA GLY A 23 -4.87 7.57 -14.64
C GLY A 23 -3.47 8.05 -14.30
N GLU A 24 -3.29 9.36 -14.18
CA GLU A 24 -1.97 9.98 -14.03
C GLU A 24 -1.47 9.95 -12.58
N LEU A 25 -2.34 10.34 -11.63
CA LEU A 25 -1.96 10.40 -10.22
C LEU A 25 -2.17 9.08 -9.46
N GLY A 26 -2.64 8.04 -10.10
CA GLY A 26 -2.80 6.72 -9.48
C GLY A 26 -3.81 6.66 -8.33
N ILE A 27 -4.69 7.66 -8.19
CA ILE A 27 -5.67 7.70 -7.09
C ILE A 27 -6.73 6.62 -7.27
N SER A 28 -6.82 5.71 -6.30
CA SER A 28 -7.81 4.64 -6.33
C SER A 28 -9.25 5.16 -6.21
N SER A 29 -10.22 4.39 -6.69
CA SER A 29 -11.62 4.76 -6.58
C SER A 29 -12.07 4.93 -5.12
N THR A 30 -11.50 4.17 -4.20
CA THR A 30 -11.78 4.27 -2.75
C THR A 30 -11.23 5.57 -2.19
N LEU A 31 -9.97 5.90 -2.49
CA LEU A 31 -9.37 7.15 -2.05
C LEU A 31 -10.08 8.36 -2.66
N LEU A 32 -10.44 8.29 -3.94
CA LEU A 32 -11.20 9.35 -4.62
C LEU A 32 -12.56 9.61 -3.97
N LYS A 33 -13.27 8.56 -3.52
CA LYS A 33 -14.53 8.70 -2.77
C LYS A 33 -14.33 9.46 -1.45
N THR A 34 -13.20 9.29 -0.79
CA THR A 34 -12.86 10.02 0.44
C THR A 34 -12.50 11.47 0.14
N LEU A 35 -11.66 11.70 -0.86
CA LEU A 35 -11.17 13.04 -1.21
C LEU A 35 -12.29 13.98 -1.70
N LYS A 36 -13.24 13.48 -2.50
CA LYS A 36 -14.31 14.30 -3.09
C LYS A 36 -15.23 14.99 -2.06
N TRP A 37 -15.29 14.46 -0.82
CA TRP A 37 -16.11 15.01 0.25
C TRP A 37 -15.35 15.91 1.20
N ARG A 38 -14.03 16.08 0.98
CA ARG A 38 -13.17 16.90 1.84
C ARG A 38 -12.87 18.22 1.15
N GLU A 39 -13.27 19.30 1.78
CA GLU A 39 -13.02 20.67 1.31
C GLU A 39 -11.50 20.91 1.16
N GLY A 40 -11.10 21.53 0.06
CA GLY A 40 -9.69 21.84 -0.23
C GLY A 40 -8.80 20.62 -0.55
N ALA A 41 -9.35 19.39 -0.59
CA ALA A 41 -8.55 18.21 -0.91
C ALA A 41 -8.16 18.13 -2.39
N ILE A 42 -8.93 18.72 -3.29
CA ILE A 42 -8.68 18.72 -4.73
C ILE A 42 -8.82 20.15 -5.24
N LEU A 43 -7.73 20.67 -5.79
CA LEU A 43 -7.67 22.01 -6.33
C LEU A 43 -7.33 21.98 -7.83
N LEU A 44 -7.97 22.81 -8.60
CA LEU A 44 -7.67 23.09 -10.00
C LEU A 44 -7.28 24.57 -10.09
N ASN A 45 -6.05 24.85 -10.50
CA ASN A 45 -5.49 26.22 -10.55
C ASN A 45 -5.63 26.97 -9.21
N GLY A 46 -5.47 26.25 -8.09
CA GLY A 46 -5.58 26.79 -6.73
C GLY A 46 -7.00 26.90 -6.17
N ALA A 47 -8.05 26.67 -6.97
CA ALA A 47 -9.43 26.71 -6.54
C ALA A 47 -9.98 25.31 -6.26
N GLY A 48 -10.76 25.14 -5.17
CA GLY A 48 -11.44 23.89 -4.85
C GLY A 48 -12.46 23.51 -5.92
N VAL A 49 -12.41 22.27 -6.42
CA VAL A 49 -13.30 21.81 -7.48
C VAL A 49 -13.85 20.41 -7.21
N HIS A 50 -14.98 20.11 -7.85
CA HIS A 50 -15.55 18.77 -7.84
C HIS A 50 -14.81 17.86 -8.85
N VAL A 51 -14.71 16.57 -8.58
CA VAL A 51 -14.02 15.57 -9.41
C VAL A 51 -14.55 15.44 -10.85
N ASN A 52 -15.74 15.96 -11.12
CA ASN A 52 -16.32 16.04 -12.47
C ASN A 52 -16.00 17.34 -13.21
N ALA A 53 -15.28 18.29 -12.61
CA ALA A 53 -14.82 19.49 -13.30
C ALA A 53 -14.04 19.11 -14.55
N VAL A 54 -14.28 19.84 -15.64
CA VAL A 54 -13.55 19.64 -16.91
C VAL A 54 -12.20 20.31 -16.79
N VAL A 55 -11.13 19.57 -17.11
CA VAL A 55 -9.76 20.09 -17.11
C VAL A 55 -9.31 20.46 -18.51
N ARG A 56 -8.36 21.39 -18.61
CA ARG A 56 -7.72 21.81 -19.86
C ARG A 56 -6.22 21.56 -19.81
N THR A 57 -5.64 21.32 -20.96
CA THR A 57 -4.17 21.20 -21.09
C THR A 57 -3.48 22.39 -20.45
N GLY A 58 -2.49 22.15 -19.61
CA GLY A 58 -1.75 23.20 -18.90
C GLY A 58 -2.34 23.61 -17.56
N ASP A 59 -3.57 23.19 -17.21
CA ASP A 59 -4.11 23.41 -15.87
C ASP A 59 -3.24 22.74 -14.82
N THR A 60 -3.15 23.33 -13.63
CA THR A 60 -2.45 22.74 -12.48
C THR A 60 -3.45 22.08 -11.55
N VAL A 61 -3.29 20.78 -11.34
CA VAL A 61 -4.08 20.00 -10.37
C VAL A 61 -3.25 19.75 -9.14
N THR A 62 -3.81 20.07 -7.97
CA THR A 62 -3.21 19.79 -6.67
C THR A 62 -4.14 18.91 -5.85
N VAL A 63 -3.61 17.82 -5.29
CA VAL A 63 -4.35 16.90 -4.43
C VAL A 63 -3.66 16.82 -3.08
N VAL A 64 -4.39 17.17 -2.04
CA VAL A 64 -3.92 17.11 -0.66
C VAL A 64 -4.36 15.79 -0.04
N LEU A 65 -3.40 14.86 0.06
CA LEU A 65 -3.59 13.59 0.73
C LEU A 65 -3.37 13.82 2.23
N SER A 66 -4.42 13.89 3.02
CA SER A 66 -4.29 13.66 4.46
C SER A 66 -4.62 12.21 4.71
N GLU A 67 -3.87 11.57 5.52
CA GLU A 67 -4.32 10.34 6.12
C GLU A 67 -5.63 10.63 6.86
N ARG A 68 -6.60 9.77 6.66
CA ARG A 68 -7.84 9.81 7.43
C ARG A 68 -7.42 9.76 8.90
N ALA A 69 -8.06 10.56 9.76
CA ALA A 69 -7.92 10.37 11.20
C ALA A 69 -7.99 8.86 11.49
N PRO A 70 -7.08 8.34 12.33
CA PRO A 70 -7.00 6.92 12.57
C PRO A 70 -8.42 6.42 12.87
N ARG A 71 -8.89 5.45 12.10
CA ARG A 71 -9.93 4.58 12.62
C ARG A 71 -9.27 3.87 13.77
N GLU A 72 -9.99 3.73 14.90
CA GLU A 72 -9.59 2.77 15.90
C GLU A 72 -9.22 1.48 15.14
N THR A 73 -7.93 1.23 15.06
CA THR A 73 -7.45 0.00 14.48
C THR A 73 -7.63 -1.02 15.59
N ASP A 74 -8.35 -2.10 15.32
CA ASP A 74 -8.47 -3.24 16.25
C ASP A 74 -7.10 -3.92 16.51
N VAL A 75 -6.01 -3.30 16.07
CA VAL A 75 -4.65 -3.80 16.21
C VAL A 75 -3.96 -3.05 17.33
N ALA A 76 -3.83 -3.72 18.47
CA ALA A 76 -3.08 -3.19 19.61
C ALA A 76 -1.58 -3.09 19.28
N PRO A 77 -0.89 -2.02 19.71
CA PRO A 77 0.56 -1.92 19.59
C PRO A 77 1.23 -3.03 20.41
N LEU A 78 2.23 -3.67 19.83
CA LEU A 78 3.02 -4.72 20.47
C LEU A 78 4.49 -4.37 20.42
N ASP A 79 5.17 -4.38 21.56
CA ASP A 79 6.61 -4.14 21.65
C ASP A 79 7.40 -5.37 21.17
N ILE A 80 7.48 -5.50 19.85
CA ILE A 80 8.21 -6.55 19.15
C ILE A 80 9.23 -5.90 18.24
N PRO A 81 10.52 -6.23 18.34
CA PRO A 81 11.54 -5.64 17.50
C PRO A 81 11.32 -5.96 16.02
N LEU A 82 11.37 -4.93 15.17
CA LEU A 82 11.26 -5.05 13.71
C LEU A 82 12.66 -5.17 13.10
N ALA A 83 12.87 -6.19 12.27
CA ALA A 83 14.06 -6.27 11.43
C ALA A 83 13.86 -5.44 10.15
N ILE A 84 14.10 -4.14 10.26
CA ILE A 84 13.98 -3.18 9.15
C ILE A 84 15.21 -3.30 8.26
N VAL A 85 15.00 -3.54 6.97
CA VAL A 85 16.07 -3.65 5.95
C VAL A 85 16.22 -2.34 5.18
N TYR A 86 15.12 -1.65 4.96
CA TYR A 86 15.06 -0.35 4.30
C TYR A 86 13.87 0.45 4.83
N GLU A 87 14.02 1.75 4.90
CA GLU A 87 12.98 2.68 5.27
C GLU A 87 13.18 4.03 4.59
N ASP A 88 12.09 4.61 4.10
CA ASP A 88 12.01 5.99 3.65
C ASP A 88 10.70 6.64 4.14
N GLU A 89 10.32 7.79 3.56
CA GLU A 89 9.09 8.50 3.92
C GLU A 89 7.81 7.75 3.52
N ASP A 90 7.89 6.80 2.57
CA ASP A 90 6.75 6.15 1.93
C ASP A 90 6.56 4.70 2.37
N LEU A 91 7.64 3.98 2.64
CA LEU A 91 7.56 2.54 2.91
C LEU A 91 8.65 2.03 3.87
N LEU A 92 8.40 0.83 4.35
CA LEU A 92 9.37 -0.01 5.07
C LEU A 92 9.54 -1.34 4.33
N VAL A 93 10.77 -1.83 4.23
CA VAL A 93 11.06 -3.22 3.88
C VAL A 93 11.48 -3.94 5.15
N LEU A 94 10.74 -4.97 5.50
CA LEU A 94 10.91 -5.74 6.73
C LEU A 94 11.39 -7.16 6.39
N ASN A 95 12.28 -7.70 7.20
CA ASN A 95 12.63 -9.12 7.16
C ASN A 95 11.86 -9.86 8.26
N LYS A 96 10.70 -10.42 7.91
CA LYS A 96 9.85 -11.13 8.87
C LYS A 96 10.50 -12.44 9.33
N PRO A 97 10.63 -12.71 10.61
CA PRO A 97 11.06 -14.02 11.08
C PRO A 97 9.96 -15.08 10.88
N ALA A 98 10.36 -16.33 10.76
CA ALA A 98 9.44 -17.47 10.86
C ALA A 98 8.80 -17.51 12.26
N GLY A 99 7.56 -17.97 12.34
CA GLY A 99 6.81 -18.08 13.60
C GLY A 99 5.99 -16.83 13.95
N LEU A 100 6.27 -15.66 13.36
CA LEU A 100 5.50 -14.42 13.57
C LEU A 100 4.32 -14.34 12.60
N ALA A 101 3.10 -14.16 13.12
CA ALA A 101 1.90 -13.95 12.31
C ALA A 101 1.91 -12.54 11.69
N MET A 102 1.20 -12.34 10.56
CA MET A 102 1.05 -11.02 9.93
C MET A 102 0.07 -10.10 10.69
N HIS A 103 -1.03 -10.66 11.16
CA HIS A 103 -2.13 -9.96 11.83
C HIS A 103 -2.54 -10.68 13.11
N PRO A 104 -3.25 -10.01 14.02
CA PRO A 104 -3.87 -10.68 15.17
C PRO A 104 -4.71 -11.87 14.73
N MET A 105 -4.69 -12.93 15.49
CA MET A 105 -5.56 -14.10 15.28
C MET A 105 -6.88 -13.89 16.01
N SER A 106 -8.00 -14.28 15.40
CA SER A 106 -9.33 -14.14 16.00
C SER A 106 -9.47 -14.90 17.34
N THR A 107 -8.65 -15.93 17.53
CA THR A 107 -8.63 -16.75 18.76
C THR A 107 -7.72 -16.19 19.84
N ASP A 108 -6.78 -15.30 19.49
CA ASP A 108 -5.84 -14.67 20.42
C ASP A 108 -5.36 -13.34 19.84
N LEU A 109 -6.02 -12.27 20.22
CA LEU A 109 -5.72 -10.91 19.74
C LEU A 109 -4.39 -10.37 20.32
N ALA A 110 -3.94 -10.91 21.46
CA ALA A 110 -2.69 -10.52 22.11
C ALA A 110 -1.48 -11.31 21.57
N ALA A 111 -1.70 -12.35 20.76
CA ALA A 111 -0.61 -13.12 20.19
C ALA A 111 0.35 -12.24 19.38
N PRO A 112 1.67 -12.50 19.47
CA PRO A 112 2.68 -11.78 18.71
C PRO A 112 2.36 -11.73 17.21
N ASN A 113 2.30 -10.50 16.65
CA ASN A 113 2.01 -10.31 15.25
C ASN A 113 2.70 -9.06 14.70
N LEU A 114 2.99 -9.08 13.40
CA LEU A 114 3.74 -8.03 12.73
C LEU A 114 2.95 -6.71 12.64
N ALA A 115 1.63 -6.78 12.54
CA ALA A 115 0.79 -5.59 12.49
C ALA A 115 0.87 -4.80 13.79
N GLY A 116 0.81 -5.47 14.95
CA GLY A 116 0.98 -4.83 16.25
C GLY A 116 2.38 -4.22 16.43
N ALA A 117 3.43 -4.94 15.98
CA ALA A 117 4.79 -4.40 15.99
C ALA A 117 4.92 -3.14 15.12
N LEU A 118 4.28 -3.13 13.95
CA LEU A 118 4.30 -1.99 13.05
C LEU A 118 3.52 -0.78 13.61
N VAL A 119 2.39 -1.02 14.29
CA VAL A 119 1.63 0.03 15.00
C VAL A 119 2.46 0.64 16.13
N ALA A 120 3.17 -0.19 16.92
CA ALA A 120 4.05 0.31 17.97
C ALA A 120 5.20 1.16 17.41
N TYR A 121 5.75 0.75 16.27
CA TYR A 121 6.85 1.47 15.63
C TYR A 121 6.43 2.81 14.98
N LEU A 122 5.34 2.80 14.22
CA LEU A 122 4.87 3.98 13.47
C LEU A 122 4.01 4.93 14.31
N GLY A 123 3.56 4.51 15.49
CA GLY A 123 2.69 5.25 16.38
C GLY A 123 1.24 4.78 16.36
N GLU A 124 0.56 5.03 17.48
CA GLU A 124 -0.85 4.70 17.64
C GLU A 124 -1.72 5.40 16.58
N GLY A 125 -2.75 4.69 16.14
CA GLY A 125 -3.64 5.17 15.09
C GLY A 125 -3.14 4.91 13.66
N THR A 126 -1.94 4.36 13.49
CA THR A 126 -1.45 3.93 12.18
C THR A 126 -2.15 2.66 11.73
N VAL A 127 -2.59 2.63 10.49
CA VAL A 127 -3.12 1.42 9.85
C VAL A 127 -1.98 0.69 9.15
N PRO A 128 -1.66 -0.57 9.53
CA PRO A 128 -0.65 -1.36 8.82
C PRO A 128 -1.08 -1.66 7.37
N HIS A 129 -0.28 -1.23 6.42
CA HIS A 129 -0.54 -1.42 4.99
C HIS A 129 0.48 -2.38 4.36
N PHE A 130 0.32 -3.68 4.57
CA PHE A 130 1.19 -4.68 3.95
C PHE A 130 0.84 -4.88 2.47
N VAL A 131 1.84 -4.75 1.59
CA VAL A 131 1.67 -4.90 0.13
C VAL A 131 1.42 -6.35 -0.27
N SER A 132 2.01 -7.29 0.49
CA SER A 132 1.81 -8.73 0.34
C SER A 132 1.80 -9.39 1.72
N ARG A 133 1.48 -10.68 1.76
CA ARG A 133 1.48 -11.45 3.00
C ARG A 133 2.49 -12.60 2.90
N LEU A 134 3.07 -12.94 4.04
CA LEU A 134 3.82 -14.16 4.26
C LEU A 134 3.11 -15.00 5.33
N ASP A 135 3.09 -16.28 5.16
CA ASP A 135 2.51 -17.17 6.18
C ASP A 135 3.31 -17.12 7.48
N LYS A 136 2.69 -17.55 8.58
CA LYS A 136 3.33 -17.54 9.91
C LYS A 136 4.68 -18.26 9.90
N GLY A 137 4.75 -19.42 9.23
CA GLY A 137 5.97 -20.24 9.14
C GLY A 137 6.99 -19.73 8.10
N THR A 138 6.61 -18.79 7.25
CA THR A 138 7.49 -18.25 6.20
C THR A 138 8.27 -17.06 6.73
N SER A 139 9.58 -17.03 6.48
CA SER A 139 10.46 -15.88 6.74
C SER A 139 10.81 -15.17 5.46
N GLY A 140 11.28 -13.93 5.55
CA GLY A 140 11.81 -13.17 4.42
C GLY A 140 11.24 -11.78 4.27
N LEU A 141 11.54 -11.15 3.13
CA LEU A 141 11.25 -9.76 2.87
C LEU A 141 9.78 -9.52 2.56
N LEU A 142 9.25 -8.45 3.11
CA LEU A 142 7.93 -7.91 2.77
C LEU A 142 7.95 -6.39 2.85
N ILE A 143 7.01 -5.75 2.16
CA ILE A 143 6.88 -4.30 2.10
C ILE A 143 5.63 -3.88 2.89
N ALA A 144 5.82 -2.90 3.78
CA ALA A 144 4.76 -2.17 4.43
C ALA A 144 4.75 -0.72 3.95
N ALA A 145 3.65 -0.25 3.39
CA ALA A 145 3.48 1.14 3.01
C ALA A 145 3.07 1.98 4.23
N LYS A 146 3.58 3.20 4.33
CA LYS A 146 3.24 4.14 5.40
C LYS A 146 1.94 4.89 5.16
N SER A 147 1.33 4.72 3.99
CA SER A 147 0.03 5.32 3.66
C SER A 147 -0.79 4.43 2.72
N GLY A 148 -2.12 4.59 2.75
CA GLY A 148 -3.02 3.88 1.86
C GLY A 148 -2.82 4.23 0.38
N TYR A 149 -2.32 5.44 0.08
CA TYR A 149 -1.97 5.85 -1.29
C TYR A 149 -0.78 5.05 -1.83
N VAL A 150 0.32 5.01 -1.07
CA VAL A 150 1.53 4.24 -1.45
C VAL A 150 1.23 2.75 -1.50
N HIS A 151 0.43 2.23 -0.56
CA HIS A 151 -0.04 0.84 -0.61
C HIS A 151 -0.72 0.50 -1.95
N GLU A 152 -1.62 1.36 -2.43
CA GLU A 152 -2.32 1.12 -3.69
C GLU A 152 -1.37 1.17 -4.90
N LEU A 153 -0.38 2.08 -4.91
CA LEU A 153 0.64 2.12 -5.96
C LEU A 153 1.48 0.83 -5.99
N LEU A 154 1.98 0.40 -4.84
CA LEU A 154 2.78 -0.81 -4.72
C LEU A 154 1.96 -2.07 -5.04
N ARG A 155 0.69 -2.10 -4.69
CA ARG A 155 -0.21 -3.19 -5.06
C ARG A 155 -0.39 -3.30 -6.58
N ARG A 156 -0.49 -2.17 -7.28
CA ARG A 156 -0.51 -2.15 -8.76
C ARG A 156 0.80 -2.65 -9.36
N ALA A 157 1.94 -2.18 -8.83
CA ALA A 157 3.26 -2.64 -9.25
C ALA A 157 3.42 -4.17 -9.07
N LEU A 158 2.85 -4.73 -8.01
CA LEU A 158 2.84 -6.17 -7.77
C LEU A 158 2.01 -6.95 -8.82
N HIS A 159 0.93 -6.36 -9.35
CA HIS A 159 0.08 -6.96 -10.37
C HIS A 159 0.59 -6.76 -11.81
N SER A 160 1.45 -5.76 -12.04
CA SER A 160 2.07 -5.48 -13.35
C SER A 160 3.43 -6.14 -13.55
N GLU A 161 3.87 -6.99 -12.61
CA GLU A 161 5.19 -7.64 -12.60
C GLU A 161 6.39 -6.69 -12.44
N GLU A 162 6.17 -5.40 -12.21
CA GLU A 162 7.24 -4.45 -11.86
C GLU A 162 7.86 -4.78 -10.50
N LEU A 163 7.05 -5.36 -9.60
CA LEU A 163 7.48 -5.88 -8.31
C LEU A 163 7.34 -7.41 -8.29
N ARG A 164 8.47 -8.12 -8.37
CA ARG A 164 8.51 -9.59 -8.37
C ARG A 164 8.76 -10.15 -6.99
N ARG A 165 8.17 -11.31 -6.73
CA ARG A 165 8.37 -12.09 -5.51
C ARG A 165 9.06 -13.40 -5.86
N GLU A 166 10.17 -13.65 -5.17
CA GLU A 166 10.91 -14.91 -5.32
C GLU A 166 10.98 -15.60 -3.96
N TYR A 167 10.84 -16.91 -3.98
CA TYR A 167 10.88 -17.74 -2.78
C TYR A 167 11.90 -18.88 -2.96
N ARG A 168 12.48 -19.28 -1.82
CA ARG A 168 13.27 -20.51 -1.74
C ARG A 168 12.65 -21.41 -0.69
N ALA A 169 12.59 -22.70 -0.99
CA ALA A 169 12.04 -23.70 -0.10
C ALA A 169 12.95 -24.94 -0.04
N LEU A 170 12.95 -25.58 1.13
CA LEU A 170 13.54 -26.90 1.30
C LEU A 170 12.45 -27.94 1.18
N ALA A 171 12.59 -28.84 0.21
CA ALA A 171 11.68 -29.98 0.04
C ALA A 171 12.20 -31.20 0.79
N ARG A 172 11.30 -31.97 1.40
CA ARG A 172 11.64 -33.26 2.01
C ARG A 172 11.69 -34.34 0.93
N GLY A 173 12.76 -35.14 0.95
CA GLY A 173 12.94 -36.22 0.00
C GLY A 173 13.79 -35.81 -1.20
N ARG A 174 13.78 -36.65 -2.26
CA ARG A 174 14.54 -36.43 -3.48
C ARG A 174 13.60 -36.01 -4.60
N VAL A 175 13.85 -34.82 -5.16
CA VAL A 175 13.10 -34.35 -6.32
C VAL A 175 13.68 -34.97 -7.59
N THR A 176 12.82 -35.58 -8.41
CA THR A 176 13.21 -36.21 -9.67
C THR A 176 12.29 -35.66 -10.79
N PRO A 177 12.84 -35.10 -11.88
CA PRO A 177 14.24 -34.78 -12.12
C PRO A 177 14.77 -33.68 -11.19
N PRO A 178 16.12 -33.57 -11.01
CA PRO A 178 16.69 -32.61 -10.04
C PRO A 178 16.55 -31.14 -10.47
N ARG A 179 16.10 -30.90 -11.67
CA ARG A 179 15.77 -29.55 -12.20
C ARG A 179 14.51 -29.63 -13.04
N GLY A 180 13.66 -28.65 -12.96
CA GLY A 180 12.45 -28.56 -13.76
C GLY A 180 11.64 -27.33 -13.38
N VAL A 181 10.57 -27.10 -14.12
CA VAL A 181 9.56 -26.05 -13.84
C VAL A 181 8.24 -26.77 -13.60
N ILE A 182 7.54 -26.38 -12.54
CA ILE A 182 6.17 -26.78 -12.28
C ILE A 182 5.32 -25.55 -12.56
N ASP A 183 4.60 -25.59 -13.67
CA ASP A 183 3.67 -24.52 -14.07
C ASP A 183 2.24 -25.08 -13.94
N ALA A 184 1.72 -25.04 -12.72
CA ALA A 184 0.40 -25.55 -12.40
C ALA A 184 -0.23 -24.67 -11.30
N PRO A 185 -1.58 -24.54 -11.26
CA PRO A 185 -2.27 -23.90 -10.17
C PRO A 185 -1.95 -24.58 -8.83
N ILE A 186 -1.84 -23.76 -7.78
CA ILE A 186 -1.75 -24.26 -6.39
C ILE A 186 -3.19 -24.44 -5.89
N ALA A 187 -3.53 -25.62 -5.45
CA ALA A 187 -4.83 -26.00 -4.91
C ALA A 187 -4.97 -25.58 -3.42
#